data_85a123c690041d34e0a82a471a4c2879
#
_entry.id   85a123c690041d34e0a82a471a4c2879
#
_cell.length_a   1.000
_cell.length_b   1.000
_cell.length_c   1.000
_cell.angle_alpha   90.00
_cell.angle_beta   90.00
_cell.angle_gamma   90.00
#
_symmetry.space_group_name_H-M   'P 1'
#
loop_
_entity.id
_entity.type
_entity.pdbx_description
1 polymer ?
#
loop_
_entity_poly.entity_id
_entity_poly.type
_entity_poly.pdbx_seq_one_letter_code
_entity_poly.pdbx_strand_id
1 'polypeptide(L)'
;MEYTIFILLLPFLSFLTLGLAGMRMKHQVAGAIGTASLLGVTVLSYLTAFNYFTAGRTAEGIYPTLMPYNFEWLPFTNDLSINMGILLDPISVMMLVVISTISLMVHIYSFGYMKGERGFQRYYAYLSLFTMSMLGWVVATNIFQMYIFWELVGVSSYLLIGFYYTKKEAVAASKKAFIVTRFADLGFLIGILIYGYYAETFSFTPTIGALAAAGAMIPLALGLMFMGGAGKSAMFPLHIWLPDAMEGPTPVSALIHAATMVVAGVYLVARMFPLFIGYAPEVLPWIAYIGAFTAFYAASVACVQSDIKRVLAFSTISQIGFMIVALGVCTSSDPHHGGLGYMSSMFHLFTHAMFKALLFLGAGSIIHAVHSNEMSAMGGLRKYMPITHITFLIACLAIAGIWPFAGFFSKDEILTACFQFSPVMGWIMTGIAAMTAFYMFRLYFGIFWGKENKELHAHHTPHESPLAMTFPLIFLAVVTCVSGFIPFGEFVSSNGQAYHIHLDMQVATTSIVIAILSIGLATWMYMRPQQPVADMLEKKFKRLHTAAYRRFYMDEAWLFVTKKVIFRCISTPLAWWDRHVIDQFFNFTAWGAHAAAEETQDMQSGNVQQYAIWFLAGAIALTILLLI
;
A
#
# COMPACT_ATOMS: atom_id res chain seq x y z
N MET A 1 -6.58 -20.80 -20.23
CA MET A 1 -6.10 -20.40 -18.88
C MET A 1 -7.23 -20.38 -17.82
N GLU A 2 -8.22 -21.24 -17.93
CA GLU A 2 -9.37 -21.29 -16.99
C GLU A 2 -8.97 -21.59 -15.54
N TYR A 3 -7.83 -22.28 -15.35
CA TYR A 3 -7.32 -22.56 -13.99
C TYR A 3 -6.95 -21.30 -13.17
N THR A 4 -6.86 -20.13 -13.79
CA THR A 4 -6.48 -18.89 -13.09
C THR A 4 -7.49 -18.48 -12.02
N ILE A 5 -8.73 -18.95 -12.08
CA ILE A 5 -9.73 -18.74 -11.04
C ILE A 5 -9.26 -19.32 -9.68
N PHE A 6 -8.50 -20.43 -9.69
CA PHE A 6 -7.98 -21.04 -8.47
C PHE A 6 -6.92 -20.17 -7.77
N ILE A 7 -6.29 -19.23 -8.49
CA ILE A 7 -5.38 -18.26 -7.88
C ILE A 7 -6.11 -17.40 -6.83
N LEU A 8 -7.39 -17.10 -7.07
CA LEU A 8 -8.24 -16.36 -6.13
C LEU A 8 -8.97 -17.28 -5.14
N LEU A 9 -9.44 -18.44 -5.62
CA LEU A 9 -10.24 -19.36 -4.81
C LEU A 9 -9.42 -20.04 -3.70
N LEU A 10 -8.18 -20.45 -3.96
CA LEU A 10 -7.36 -21.14 -2.96
C LEU A 10 -7.13 -20.30 -1.69
N PRO A 11 -6.66 -19.04 -1.75
CA PRO A 11 -6.50 -18.24 -0.54
C PRO A 11 -7.84 -17.84 0.09
N PHE A 12 -8.91 -17.71 -0.69
CA PHE A 12 -10.25 -17.49 -0.17
C PHE A 12 -10.75 -18.68 0.64
N LEU A 13 -10.62 -19.91 0.12
CA LEU A 13 -10.99 -21.13 0.83
C LEU A 13 -10.13 -21.34 2.08
N SER A 14 -8.84 -21.03 2.01
CA SER A 14 -7.96 -21.01 3.18
C SER A 14 -8.45 -20.03 4.24
N PHE A 15 -8.82 -18.80 3.86
CA PHE A 15 -9.40 -17.81 4.77
C PHE A 15 -10.67 -18.32 5.43
N LEU A 16 -11.62 -18.87 4.66
CA LEU A 16 -12.87 -19.41 5.20
C LEU A 16 -12.62 -20.59 6.16
N THR A 17 -11.76 -21.53 5.75
CA THR A 17 -11.46 -22.72 6.56
C THR A 17 -10.80 -22.34 7.89
N LEU A 18 -9.80 -21.45 7.84
CA LEU A 18 -9.08 -21.01 9.03
C LEU A 18 -9.91 -20.04 9.89
N GLY A 19 -10.75 -19.23 9.27
CA GLY A 19 -11.65 -18.31 9.97
C GLY A 19 -12.77 -19.01 10.73
N LEU A 20 -13.38 -20.01 10.12
CA LEU A 20 -14.54 -20.73 10.70
C LEU A 20 -14.12 -21.89 11.60
N ALA A 21 -13.15 -22.69 11.19
CA ALA A 21 -12.73 -23.90 11.88
C ALA A 21 -11.36 -23.81 12.57
N GLY A 22 -10.57 -22.77 12.30
CA GLY A 22 -9.18 -22.64 12.74
C GLY A 22 -8.99 -22.70 14.25
N MET A 23 -9.91 -22.13 15.03
CA MET A 23 -9.83 -22.16 16.50
C MET A 23 -9.82 -23.57 17.09
N ARG A 24 -10.35 -24.55 16.36
CA ARG A 24 -10.37 -25.98 16.74
C ARG A 24 -9.14 -26.75 16.25
N MET A 25 -8.30 -26.13 15.41
CA MET A 25 -7.14 -26.77 14.80
C MET A 25 -5.87 -26.53 15.62
N LYS A 26 -4.91 -27.46 15.54
CA LYS A 26 -3.56 -27.25 16.06
C LYS A 26 -2.85 -26.18 15.21
N HIS A 27 -1.96 -25.39 15.83
CA HIS A 27 -1.20 -24.31 15.14
C HIS A 27 -0.49 -24.81 13.88
N GLN A 28 0.16 -25.98 13.96
CA GLN A 28 0.88 -26.58 12.82
C GLN A 28 -0.04 -26.89 11.63
N VAL A 29 -1.25 -27.40 11.90
CA VAL A 29 -2.23 -27.72 10.85
C VAL A 29 -2.73 -26.43 10.18
N ALA A 30 -3.08 -25.42 10.97
CA ALA A 30 -3.53 -24.15 10.44
C ALA A 30 -2.46 -23.46 9.57
N GLY A 31 -1.20 -23.44 10.04
CA GLY A 31 -0.09 -22.92 9.26
C GLY A 31 0.17 -23.73 7.99
N ALA A 32 0.05 -25.06 8.04
CA ALA A 32 0.21 -25.93 6.88
C ALA A 32 -0.87 -25.67 5.82
N ILE A 33 -2.14 -25.51 6.22
CA ILE A 33 -3.25 -25.19 5.30
C ILE A 33 -2.98 -23.84 4.59
N GLY A 34 -2.65 -22.78 5.35
CA GLY A 34 -2.36 -21.48 4.78
C GLY A 34 -1.17 -21.53 3.81
N THR A 35 -0.07 -22.16 4.22
CA THR A 35 1.15 -22.24 3.39
C THR A 35 0.96 -23.12 2.16
N ALA A 36 0.26 -24.25 2.28
CA ALA A 36 -0.03 -25.14 1.14
C ALA A 36 -0.94 -24.43 0.11
N SER A 37 -1.94 -23.68 0.58
CA SER A 37 -2.78 -22.85 -0.28
C SER A 37 -1.94 -21.85 -1.08
N LEU A 38 -1.05 -21.14 -0.41
CA LEU A 38 -0.16 -20.16 -1.06
C LEU A 38 0.90 -20.81 -1.97
N LEU A 39 1.37 -22.01 -1.66
CA LEU A 39 2.22 -22.78 -2.56
C LEU A 39 1.47 -23.10 -3.87
N GLY A 40 0.22 -23.56 -3.77
CA GLY A 40 -0.64 -23.78 -4.94
C GLY A 40 -0.84 -22.50 -5.75
N VAL A 41 -1.15 -21.38 -5.10
CA VAL A 41 -1.26 -20.05 -5.76
C VAL A 41 0.04 -19.68 -6.48
N THR A 42 1.18 -19.88 -5.84
CA THR A 42 2.49 -19.55 -6.41
C THR A 42 2.77 -20.41 -7.66
N VAL A 43 2.55 -21.71 -7.57
CA VAL A 43 2.72 -22.63 -8.72
C VAL A 43 1.83 -22.20 -9.89
N LEU A 44 0.54 -21.92 -9.63
CA LEU A 44 -0.39 -21.46 -10.68
C LEU A 44 -0.01 -20.10 -11.25
N SER A 45 0.50 -19.16 -10.43
CA SER A 45 0.97 -17.85 -10.89
C SER A 45 2.19 -17.97 -11.80
N TYR A 46 3.15 -18.81 -11.44
CA TYR A 46 4.34 -19.08 -12.28
C TYR A 46 3.96 -19.81 -13.56
N LEU A 47 3.05 -20.78 -13.49
CA LEU A 47 2.52 -21.45 -14.69
C LEU A 47 1.80 -20.46 -15.60
N THR A 48 1.03 -19.52 -15.04
CA THR A 48 0.36 -18.47 -15.81
C THR A 48 1.39 -17.58 -16.49
N ALA A 49 2.43 -17.15 -15.78
CA ALA A 49 3.48 -16.31 -16.33
C ALA A 49 4.24 -17.05 -17.46
N PHE A 50 4.61 -18.31 -17.22
CA PHE A 50 5.27 -19.12 -18.23
C PHE A 50 4.41 -19.26 -19.50
N ASN A 51 3.15 -19.67 -19.36
CA ASN A 51 2.25 -19.84 -20.50
C ASN A 51 1.96 -18.52 -21.21
N TYR A 52 1.82 -17.42 -20.47
CA TYR A 52 1.51 -16.10 -21.03
C TYR A 52 2.68 -15.57 -21.87
N PHE A 53 3.88 -15.56 -21.32
CA PHE A 53 5.05 -14.99 -22.00
C PHE A 53 5.60 -15.92 -23.10
N THR A 54 5.44 -17.25 -23.00
CA THR A 54 5.84 -18.20 -24.04
C THR A 54 4.85 -18.28 -25.21
N ALA A 55 3.59 -17.90 -25.01
CA ALA A 55 2.63 -17.79 -26.11
C ALA A 55 3.04 -16.72 -27.14
N GLY A 56 3.90 -15.78 -26.71
CA GLY A 56 4.51 -14.78 -27.59
C GLY A 56 3.64 -13.55 -27.81
N ARG A 57 4.16 -12.69 -28.67
CA ARG A 57 3.55 -11.41 -29.02
C ARG A 57 2.64 -11.56 -30.23
N THR A 58 1.66 -10.67 -30.37
CA THR A 58 0.82 -10.55 -31.57
C THR A 58 1.64 -10.10 -32.79
N ALA A 59 1.02 -10.08 -33.96
CA ALA A 59 1.66 -9.56 -35.19
C ALA A 59 2.05 -8.07 -35.04
N GLU A 60 1.43 -7.33 -34.13
CA GLU A 60 1.75 -5.94 -33.81
C GLU A 60 2.94 -5.79 -32.85
N GLY A 61 3.52 -6.89 -32.39
CA GLY A 61 4.66 -6.88 -31.48
C GLY A 61 4.31 -6.63 -30.00
N ILE A 62 3.04 -6.70 -29.63
CA ILE A 62 2.55 -6.50 -28.25
C ILE A 62 2.04 -7.82 -27.65
N TYR A 63 2.09 -7.96 -26.33
CA TYR A 63 1.45 -9.09 -25.66
C TYR A 63 -0.08 -8.91 -25.63
N PRO A 64 -0.87 -9.96 -25.92
CA PRO A 64 -2.33 -9.87 -25.96
C PRO A 64 -2.90 -9.70 -24.53
N THR A 65 -3.93 -8.88 -24.39
CA THR A 65 -4.75 -8.85 -23.18
C THR A 65 -5.73 -10.01 -23.20
N LEU A 66 -5.64 -10.90 -22.22
CA LEU A 66 -6.50 -12.08 -22.09
C LEU A 66 -7.48 -11.88 -20.95
N MET A 67 -8.74 -12.26 -21.17
CA MET A 67 -9.79 -12.26 -20.16
C MET A 67 -10.42 -13.67 -20.06
N PRO A 68 -9.78 -14.62 -19.34
CA PRO A 68 -10.30 -15.98 -19.20
C PRO A 68 -11.71 -16.03 -18.59
N TYR A 69 -12.02 -15.09 -17.72
CA TYR A 69 -13.31 -14.89 -17.11
C TYR A 69 -13.68 -13.41 -17.19
N ASN A 70 -14.89 -13.13 -17.63
CA ASN A 70 -15.50 -11.81 -17.60
C ASN A 70 -17.02 -11.96 -17.70
N PHE A 71 -17.75 -11.67 -16.64
CA PHE A 71 -19.20 -11.76 -16.60
C PHE A 71 -19.80 -10.49 -16.00
N GLU A 72 -20.97 -10.12 -16.47
CA GLU A 72 -21.70 -9.00 -15.93
C GLU A 72 -22.24 -9.38 -14.54
N TRP A 73 -21.86 -8.57 -13.55
CA TRP A 73 -22.26 -8.75 -12.16
C TRP A 73 -23.38 -7.80 -11.74
N LEU A 74 -23.25 -6.51 -12.09
CA LEU A 74 -24.21 -5.49 -11.69
C LEU A 74 -24.45 -4.51 -12.84
N PRO A 75 -25.68 -4.50 -13.45
CA PRO A 75 -26.07 -3.46 -14.39
C PRO A 75 -26.35 -2.16 -13.63
N PHE A 76 -25.78 -1.04 -14.08
CA PHE A 76 -26.01 0.31 -13.55
C PHE A 76 -27.07 1.04 -14.35
N THR A 77 -26.93 1.02 -15.67
CA THR A 77 -27.87 1.54 -16.66
C THR A 77 -27.97 0.55 -17.82
N ASN A 78 -28.77 0.86 -18.86
CA ASN A 78 -28.84 -0.01 -20.04
C ASN A 78 -27.47 -0.19 -20.73
N ASP A 79 -26.58 0.81 -20.64
CA ASP A 79 -25.30 0.84 -21.35
C ASP A 79 -24.08 0.71 -20.41
N LEU A 80 -24.26 0.87 -19.10
CA LEU A 80 -23.18 0.83 -18.11
C LEU A 80 -23.38 -0.33 -17.13
N SER A 81 -22.48 -1.30 -17.16
CA SER A 81 -22.45 -2.43 -16.24
C SER A 81 -21.10 -2.61 -15.57
N ILE A 82 -21.09 -3.24 -14.40
CA ILE A 82 -19.90 -3.68 -13.70
C ILE A 82 -19.68 -5.16 -13.97
N ASN A 83 -18.58 -5.45 -14.61
CA ASN A 83 -18.16 -6.81 -14.86
C ASN A 83 -17.22 -7.30 -13.77
N MET A 84 -17.27 -8.59 -13.48
CA MET A 84 -16.31 -9.27 -12.61
C MET A 84 -15.56 -10.32 -13.43
N GLY A 85 -14.23 -10.35 -13.29
CA GLY A 85 -13.44 -11.27 -14.10
C GLY A 85 -11.97 -11.28 -13.74
N ILE A 86 -11.18 -11.84 -14.64
CA ILE A 86 -9.72 -11.95 -14.53
C ILE A 86 -9.12 -11.40 -15.81
N LEU A 87 -8.30 -10.36 -15.69
CA LEU A 87 -7.53 -9.74 -16.76
C LEU A 87 -6.07 -10.14 -16.63
N LEU A 88 -5.51 -10.67 -17.70
CA LEU A 88 -4.11 -11.03 -17.80
C LEU A 88 -3.45 -10.19 -18.89
N ASP A 89 -2.48 -9.41 -18.49
CA ASP A 89 -1.58 -8.62 -19.32
C ASP A 89 -0.19 -8.56 -18.66
N PRO A 90 0.84 -7.98 -19.28
CA PRO A 90 2.19 -8.03 -18.75
C PRO A 90 2.33 -7.59 -17.30
N ILE A 91 1.68 -6.47 -16.89
CA ILE A 91 1.81 -5.96 -15.53
C ILE A 91 1.01 -6.78 -14.51
N SER A 92 -0.17 -7.31 -14.88
CA SER A 92 -0.93 -8.17 -13.97
C SER A 92 -0.24 -9.51 -13.76
N VAL A 93 0.29 -10.12 -14.81
CA VAL A 93 1.03 -11.39 -14.74
C VAL A 93 2.32 -11.23 -13.92
N MET A 94 3.07 -10.15 -14.13
CA MET A 94 4.23 -9.81 -13.31
C MET A 94 3.84 -9.69 -11.83
N MET A 95 2.75 -8.98 -11.52
CA MET A 95 2.29 -8.81 -10.15
C MET A 95 1.78 -10.10 -9.51
N LEU A 96 1.16 -11.01 -10.27
CA LEU A 96 0.81 -12.36 -9.77
C LEU A 96 2.05 -13.10 -9.27
N VAL A 97 3.15 -13.06 -10.02
CA VAL A 97 4.43 -13.67 -9.62
C VAL A 97 4.97 -12.99 -8.35
N VAL A 98 5.01 -11.66 -8.32
CA VAL A 98 5.56 -10.89 -7.19
C VAL A 98 4.77 -11.16 -5.91
N ILE A 99 3.45 -10.99 -5.95
CA ILE A 99 2.59 -11.13 -4.76
C ILE A 99 2.61 -12.55 -4.23
N SER A 100 2.47 -13.56 -5.11
CA SER A 100 2.46 -14.96 -4.70
C SER A 100 3.79 -15.38 -4.07
N THR A 101 4.91 -14.98 -4.66
CA THR A 101 6.26 -15.29 -4.14
C THR A 101 6.47 -14.69 -2.75
N ILE A 102 6.22 -13.40 -2.59
CA ILE A 102 6.40 -12.73 -1.29
C ILE A 102 5.44 -13.29 -0.25
N SER A 103 4.15 -13.48 -0.60
CA SER A 103 3.18 -14.07 0.32
C SER A 103 3.57 -15.47 0.77
N LEU A 104 4.07 -16.31 -0.14
CA LEU A 104 4.55 -17.65 0.21
C LEU A 104 5.74 -17.59 1.18
N MET A 105 6.72 -16.72 0.90
CA MET A 105 7.89 -16.54 1.79
C MET A 105 7.47 -16.06 3.18
N VAL A 106 6.50 -15.12 3.25
CA VAL A 106 5.93 -14.64 4.51
C VAL A 106 5.18 -15.75 5.25
N HIS A 107 4.40 -16.58 4.57
CA HIS A 107 3.72 -17.72 5.21
C HIS A 107 4.72 -18.73 5.80
N ILE A 108 5.78 -19.09 5.06
CA ILE A 108 6.83 -19.98 5.55
C ILE A 108 7.55 -19.35 6.75
N TYR A 109 7.96 -18.09 6.66
CA TYR A 109 8.64 -17.36 7.73
C TYR A 109 7.81 -17.31 9.01
N SER A 110 6.50 -17.14 8.87
CA SER A 110 5.57 -16.99 10.00
C SER A 110 5.43 -18.26 10.84
N PHE A 111 5.78 -19.44 10.32
CA PHE A 111 5.87 -20.66 11.15
C PHE A 111 6.87 -20.54 12.31
N GLY A 112 8.01 -19.90 12.05
CA GLY A 112 9.00 -19.64 13.08
C GLY A 112 8.66 -18.42 13.94
N TYR A 113 8.35 -17.30 13.29
CA TYR A 113 8.15 -16.01 13.95
C TYR A 113 6.93 -15.97 14.87
N MET A 114 5.79 -16.54 14.45
CA MET A 114 4.52 -16.55 15.19
C MET A 114 4.35 -17.79 16.09
N LYS A 115 5.40 -18.60 16.26
CA LYS A 115 5.35 -19.81 17.09
C LYS A 115 5.04 -19.43 18.54
N GLY A 116 3.94 -19.99 19.09
CA GLY A 116 3.51 -19.72 20.46
C GLY A 116 2.63 -18.48 20.65
N GLU A 117 2.43 -17.68 19.61
CA GLU A 117 1.58 -16.49 19.69
C GLU A 117 0.09 -16.85 19.76
N ARG A 118 -0.66 -16.13 20.61
CA ARG A 118 -2.11 -16.26 20.72
C ARG A 118 -2.78 -15.78 19.42
N GLY A 119 -3.67 -16.63 18.87
CA GLY A 119 -4.38 -16.28 17.63
C GLY A 119 -3.60 -16.63 16.36
N PHE A 120 -2.66 -17.57 16.42
CA PHE A 120 -1.89 -18.07 15.28
C PHE A 120 -2.79 -18.45 14.08
N GLN A 121 -3.90 -19.15 14.31
CA GLN A 121 -4.84 -19.54 13.27
C GLN A 121 -5.53 -18.32 12.63
N ARG A 122 -5.95 -17.34 13.45
CA ARG A 122 -6.54 -16.08 13.01
C ARG A 122 -5.54 -15.28 12.17
N TYR A 123 -4.27 -15.30 12.54
CA TYR A 123 -3.20 -14.66 11.78
C TYR A 123 -3.11 -15.22 10.35
N TYR A 124 -3.08 -16.53 10.19
CA TYR A 124 -3.04 -17.16 8.86
C TYR A 124 -4.33 -16.94 8.06
N ALA A 125 -5.49 -16.89 8.72
CA ALA A 125 -6.74 -16.50 8.06
C ALA A 125 -6.65 -15.08 7.49
N TYR A 126 -6.16 -14.12 8.26
CA TYR A 126 -6.00 -12.73 7.81
C TYR A 126 -4.96 -12.58 6.70
N LEU A 127 -3.86 -13.33 6.76
CA LEU A 127 -2.87 -13.35 5.67
C LEU A 127 -3.47 -13.89 4.37
N SER A 128 -4.26 -14.96 4.45
CA SER A 128 -4.93 -15.54 3.28
C SER A 128 -5.95 -14.57 2.67
N LEU A 129 -6.76 -13.89 3.50
CA LEU A 129 -7.69 -12.85 3.05
C LEU A 129 -6.95 -11.69 2.37
N PHE A 130 -5.87 -11.22 2.98
CA PHE A 130 -5.07 -10.12 2.44
C PHE A 130 -4.47 -10.48 1.08
N THR A 131 -3.90 -11.68 0.96
CA THR A 131 -3.29 -12.14 -0.31
C THR A 131 -4.36 -12.31 -1.39
N MET A 132 -5.53 -12.89 -1.06
CA MET A 132 -6.65 -12.99 -1.99
C MET A 132 -7.10 -11.61 -2.48
N SER A 133 -7.23 -10.65 -1.57
CA SER A 133 -7.63 -9.29 -1.89
C SER A 133 -6.65 -8.61 -2.85
N MET A 134 -5.35 -8.79 -2.63
CA MET A 134 -4.30 -8.25 -3.48
C MET A 134 -4.27 -8.89 -4.87
N LEU A 135 -4.42 -10.21 -4.95
CA LEU A 135 -4.46 -10.93 -6.22
C LEU A 135 -5.70 -10.51 -7.04
N GLY A 136 -6.88 -10.43 -6.39
CA GLY A 136 -8.11 -9.99 -7.04
C GLY A 136 -8.05 -8.55 -7.54
N TRP A 137 -7.37 -7.67 -6.80
CA TRP A 137 -7.13 -6.29 -7.20
C TRP A 137 -6.26 -6.18 -8.46
N VAL A 138 -5.19 -7.00 -8.55
CA VAL A 138 -4.26 -6.98 -9.68
C VAL A 138 -4.90 -7.49 -10.97
N VAL A 139 -5.73 -8.51 -10.91
CA VAL A 139 -6.39 -9.11 -12.07
C VAL A 139 -7.74 -8.51 -12.41
N ALA A 140 -8.12 -7.39 -11.80
CA ALA A 140 -9.39 -6.73 -12.07
C ALA A 140 -9.52 -6.36 -13.55
N THR A 141 -10.70 -6.58 -14.11
CA THR A 141 -11.01 -6.31 -15.52
C THR A 141 -11.43 -4.86 -15.78
N ASN A 142 -11.80 -4.14 -14.72
CA ASN A 142 -12.23 -2.75 -14.78
C ASN A 142 -11.90 -2.01 -13.46
N ILE A 143 -12.01 -0.69 -13.49
CA ILE A 143 -11.63 0.17 -12.36
C ILE A 143 -12.56 -0.03 -11.15
N PHE A 144 -13.84 -0.37 -11.36
CA PHE A 144 -14.79 -0.57 -10.27
C PHE A 144 -14.52 -1.89 -9.54
N GLN A 145 -14.28 -2.99 -10.27
CA GLN A 145 -13.80 -4.24 -9.68
C GLN A 145 -12.51 -4.04 -8.92
N MET A 146 -11.56 -3.27 -9.48
CA MET A 146 -10.33 -2.90 -8.80
C MET A 146 -10.62 -2.19 -7.48
N TYR A 147 -11.59 -1.26 -7.44
CA TYR A 147 -11.99 -0.55 -6.23
C TYR A 147 -12.57 -1.49 -5.16
N ILE A 148 -13.38 -2.48 -5.53
CA ILE A 148 -13.92 -3.47 -4.58
C ILE A 148 -12.77 -4.20 -3.85
N PHE A 149 -11.81 -4.73 -4.60
CA PHE A 149 -10.65 -5.40 -4.01
C PHE A 149 -9.72 -4.44 -3.27
N TRP A 150 -9.62 -3.19 -3.74
CA TRP A 150 -8.91 -2.12 -3.05
C TRP A 150 -9.43 -1.88 -1.64
N GLU A 151 -10.74 -1.85 -1.49
CA GLU A 151 -11.41 -1.74 -0.21
C GLU A 151 -11.18 -2.97 0.69
N LEU A 152 -11.20 -4.15 0.10
CA LEU A 152 -10.93 -5.40 0.82
C LEU A 152 -9.47 -5.49 1.31
N VAL A 153 -8.51 -4.98 0.54
CA VAL A 153 -7.11 -4.79 0.98
C VAL A 153 -7.06 -3.86 2.20
N GLY A 154 -7.83 -2.77 2.19
CA GLY A 154 -7.92 -1.84 3.32
C GLY A 154 -8.42 -2.52 4.60
N VAL A 155 -9.49 -3.31 4.51
CA VAL A 155 -10.04 -4.05 5.66
C VAL A 155 -9.07 -5.12 6.15
N SER A 156 -8.51 -5.91 5.26
CA SER A 156 -7.57 -6.98 5.65
C SER A 156 -6.29 -6.43 6.27
N SER A 157 -5.77 -5.30 5.78
CA SER A 157 -4.64 -4.61 6.40
C SER A 157 -4.97 -4.06 7.79
N TYR A 158 -6.17 -3.50 7.99
CA TYR A 158 -6.65 -3.07 9.30
C TYR A 158 -6.63 -4.22 10.32
N LEU A 159 -7.11 -5.41 9.93
CA LEU A 159 -7.12 -6.60 10.78
C LEU A 159 -5.69 -7.09 11.11
N LEU A 160 -4.78 -7.00 10.16
CA LEU A 160 -3.38 -7.42 10.33
C LEU A 160 -2.56 -6.42 11.17
N ILE A 161 -2.70 -5.11 10.96
CA ILE A 161 -2.04 -4.08 11.76
C ILE A 161 -2.55 -4.13 13.21
N GLY A 162 -3.86 -4.30 13.40
CA GLY A 162 -4.51 -4.44 14.68
C GLY A 162 -4.48 -5.86 15.26
N PHE A 163 -3.61 -6.76 14.77
CA PHE A 163 -3.57 -8.15 15.22
C PHE A 163 -3.42 -8.27 16.75
N TYR A 164 -2.56 -7.45 17.35
CA TYR A 164 -2.38 -7.33 18.80
C TYR A 164 -3.42 -6.38 19.42
N TYR A 165 -4.71 -6.66 19.22
CA TYR A 165 -5.84 -5.81 19.62
C TYR A 165 -5.94 -5.54 21.14
N THR A 166 -5.17 -6.22 21.97
CA THR A 166 -5.03 -5.94 23.41
C THR A 166 -4.08 -4.78 23.69
N LYS A 167 -3.20 -4.41 22.72
CA LYS A 167 -2.28 -3.29 22.83
C LYS A 167 -2.96 -2.03 22.31
N LYS A 168 -3.03 -0.98 23.13
CA LYS A 168 -3.65 0.30 22.77
C LYS A 168 -3.00 0.94 21.54
N GLU A 169 -1.69 0.82 21.43
CA GLU A 169 -0.89 1.35 20.33
C GLU A 169 -1.27 0.68 19.00
N ALA A 170 -1.41 -0.66 18.97
CA ALA A 170 -1.80 -1.40 17.78
C ALA A 170 -3.24 -1.06 17.34
N VAL A 171 -4.16 -0.89 18.30
CA VAL A 171 -5.54 -0.44 18.02
C VAL A 171 -5.56 0.98 17.46
N ALA A 172 -4.76 1.89 18.02
CA ALA A 172 -4.65 3.26 17.52
C ALA A 172 -4.05 3.31 16.12
N ALA A 173 -2.99 2.53 15.87
CA ALA A 173 -2.32 2.42 14.58
C ALA A 173 -3.23 1.87 13.49
N SER A 174 -3.98 0.79 13.76
CA SER A 174 -4.91 0.19 12.80
C SER A 174 -6.06 1.14 12.44
N LYS A 175 -6.64 1.83 13.44
CA LYS A 175 -7.66 2.86 13.21
C LYS A 175 -7.12 4.02 12.39
N LYS A 176 -5.92 4.52 12.69
CA LYS A 176 -5.29 5.61 11.94
C LYS A 176 -5.06 5.21 10.49
N ALA A 177 -4.50 4.02 10.24
CA ALA A 177 -4.28 3.49 8.90
C ALA A 177 -5.60 3.39 8.12
N PHE A 178 -6.64 2.84 8.73
CA PHE A 178 -7.95 2.69 8.09
C PHE A 178 -8.59 4.05 7.75
N ILE A 179 -8.62 4.99 8.71
CA ILE A 179 -9.27 6.30 8.50
C ILE A 179 -8.54 7.11 7.42
N VAL A 180 -7.21 7.17 7.45
CA VAL A 180 -6.43 7.95 6.48
C VAL A 180 -6.59 7.39 5.07
N THR A 181 -6.51 6.06 4.91
CA THR A 181 -6.71 5.44 3.60
C THR A 181 -8.15 5.58 3.11
N ARG A 182 -9.16 5.48 3.99
CA ARG A 182 -10.58 5.69 3.62
C ARG A 182 -10.89 7.10 3.16
N PHE A 183 -10.28 8.09 3.79
CA PHE A 183 -10.42 9.47 3.33
C PHE A 183 -9.90 9.64 1.88
N ALA A 184 -8.77 9.01 1.58
CA ALA A 184 -8.22 9.00 0.23
C ALA A 184 -9.10 8.19 -0.75
N ASP A 185 -9.63 7.05 -0.30
CA ASP A 185 -10.48 6.16 -1.09
C ASP A 185 -11.82 6.82 -1.49
N LEU A 186 -12.31 7.77 -0.69
CA LEU A 186 -13.47 8.60 -1.08
C LEU A 186 -13.17 9.42 -2.35
N GLY A 187 -11.98 10.04 -2.43
CA GLY A 187 -11.54 10.72 -3.65
C GLY A 187 -11.45 9.75 -4.83
N PHE A 188 -10.91 8.55 -4.61
CA PHE A 188 -10.85 7.51 -5.63
C PHE A 188 -12.24 7.14 -6.16
N LEU A 189 -13.21 6.90 -5.28
CA LEU A 189 -14.58 6.58 -5.68
C LEU A 189 -15.22 7.71 -6.49
N ILE A 190 -15.09 8.95 -6.05
CA ILE A 190 -15.61 10.11 -6.78
C ILE A 190 -14.98 10.17 -8.18
N GLY A 191 -13.66 9.96 -8.29
CA GLY A 191 -12.95 9.90 -9.56
C GLY A 191 -13.50 8.80 -10.49
N ILE A 192 -13.75 7.60 -9.95
CA ILE A 192 -14.35 6.47 -10.70
C ILE A 192 -15.75 6.84 -11.22
N LEU A 193 -16.58 7.47 -10.40
CA LEU A 193 -17.93 7.84 -10.79
C LEU A 193 -17.94 8.93 -11.87
N ILE A 194 -17.07 9.94 -11.77
CA ILE A 194 -16.89 10.94 -12.82
C ILE A 194 -16.42 10.28 -14.11
N TYR A 195 -15.39 9.42 -14.03
CA TYR A 195 -14.90 8.69 -15.20
C TYR A 195 -15.98 7.84 -15.85
N GLY A 196 -16.69 7.01 -15.07
CA GLY A 196 -17.76 6.14 -15.57
C GLY A 196 -18.90 6.92 -16.23
N TYR A 197 -19.23 8.09 -15.71
CA TYR A 197 -20.26 8.96 -16.29
C TYR A 197 -19.88 9.50 -17.68
N TYR A 198 -18.64 9.98 -17.84
CA TYR A 198 -18.19 10.56 -19.12
C TYR A 198 -17.67 9.52 -20.11
N ALA A 199 -17.09 8.42 -19.63
CA ALA A 199 -16.57 7.35 -20.48
C ALA A 199 -17.65 6.34 -20.89
N GLU A 200 -18.81 6.35 -20.23
CA GLU A 200 -19.89 5.35 -20.38
C GLU A 200 -19.39 3.90 -20.17
N THR A 201 -18.27 3.75 -19.45
CA THR A 201 -17.66 2.48 -19.15
C THR A 201 -16.75 2.58 -17.93
N PHE A 202 -16.56 1.45 -17.23
CA PHE A 202 -15.53 1.33 -16.20
C PHE A 202 -14.24 0.65 -16.70
N SER A 203 -14.15 0.35 -17.98
CA SER A 203 -12.97 -0.28 -18.60
C SER A 203 -11.73 0.60 -18.49
N PHE A 204 -10.54 -0.03 -18.41
CA PHE A 204 -9.25 0.68 -18.48
C PHE A 204 -8.95 1.25 -19.87
N THR A 205 -9.61 0.75 -20.92
CA THR A 205 -9.46 1.17 -22.33
C THR A 205 -10.80 1.63 -22.88
N PRO A 206 -11.22 2.88 -22.63
CA PRO A 206 -12.48 3.42 -23.16
C PRO A 206 -12.39 3.67 -24.67
N THR A 207 -13.54 3.77 -25.32
CA THR A 207 -13.61 4.18 -26.72
C THR A 207 -13.14 5.63 -26.88
N ILE A 208 -12.18 5.88 -27.77
CA ILE A 208 -11.44 7.13 -27.90
C ILE A 208 -12.34 8.39 -28.07
N GLY A 209 -13.54 8.25 -28.63
CA GLY A 209 -14.45 9.39 -28.86
C GLY A 209 -15.22 9.86 -27.62
N ALA A 210 -15.49 9.00 -26.65
CA ALA A 210 -16.36 9.30 -25.51
C ALA A 210 -15.74 10.33 -24.54
N LEU A 211 -14.41 10.27 -24.33
CA LEU A 211 -13.70 11.14 -23.40
C LEU A 211 -13.37 12.54 -23.94
N ALA A 212 -13.37 12.72 -25.26
CA ALA A 212 -13.01 14.00 -25.89
C ALA A 212 -13.98 15.14 -25.51
N ALA A 213 -15.25 14.82 -25.25
CA ALA A 213 -16.27 15.79 -24.85
C ALA A 213 -16.21 16.18 -23.35
N ALA A 214 -15.51 15.40 -22.51
CA ALA A 214 -15.50 15.60 -21.07
C ALA A 214 -14.59 16.76 -20.58
N GLY A 215 -13.69 17.28 -21.45
CA GLY A 215 -12.82 18.42 -21.14
C GLY A 215 -12.05 18.25 -19.84
N ALA A 216 -12.11 19.24 -18.95
CA ALA A 216 -11.39 19.25 -17.66
C ALA A 216 -11.86 18.20 -16.63
N MET A 217 -12.97 17.51 -16.89
CA MET A 217 -13.51 16.53 -15.92
C MET A 217 -12.68 15.24 -15.88
N ILE A 218 -12.01 14.84 -16.97
CA ILE A 218 -11.13 13.66 -16.95
C ILE A 218 -9.84 13.90 -16.18
N PRO A 219 -9.10 15.00 -16.37
CA PRO A 219 -7.99 15.35 -15.49
C PRO A 219 -8.38 15.38 -14.01
N LEU A 220 -9.54 15.95 -13.67
CA LEU A 220 -10.05 15.94 -12.30
C LEU A 220 -10.31 14.51 -11.81
N ALA A 221 -10.97 13.68 -12.61
CA ALA A 221 -11.25 12.29 -12.26
C ALA A 221 -9.96 11.49 -11.99
N LEU A 222 -8.97 11.60 -12.89
CA LEU A 222 -7.69 10.92 -12.76
C LEU A 222 -6.87 11.46 -11.58
N GLY A 223 -6.91 12.76 -11.31
CA GLY A 223 -6.30 13.37 -10.12
C GLY A 223 -6.94 12.87 -8.82
N LEU A 224 -8.26 12.74 -8.77
CA LEU A 224 -8.98 12.16 -7.63
C LEU A 224 -8.70 10.65 -7.47
N MET A 225 -8.58 9.90 -8.57
CA MET A 225 -8.14 8.51 -8.50
C MET A 225 -6.70 8.41 -7.95
N PHE A 226 -5.81 9.29 -8.38
CA PHE A 226 -4.45 9.36 -7.82
C PHE A 226 -4.46 9.69 -6.33
N MET A 227 -5.40 10.50 -5.83
CA MET A 227 -5.54 10.75 -4.38
C MET A 227 -5.74 9.43 -3.59
N GLY A 228 -6.58 8.52 -4.09
CA GLY A 228 -6.72 7.17 -3.51
C GLY A 228 -5.40 6.39 -3.54
N GLY A 229 -4.71 6.44 -4.69
CA GLY A 229 -3.38 5.86 -4.84
C GLY A 229 -2.36 6.43 -3.86
N ALA A 230 -2.34 7.75 -3.70
CA ALA A 230 -1.48 8.48 -2.76
C ALA A 230 -1.74 8.08 -1.30
N GLY A 231 -2.99 7.83 -0.93
CA GLY A 231 -3.36 7.37 0.42
C GLY A 231 -2.78 6.01 0.75
N LYS A 232 -2.99 4.99 -0.10
CA LYS A 232 -2.43 3.65 0.14
C LYS A 232 -0.92 3.59 -0.04
N SER A 233 -0.37 4.34 -0.97
CA SER A 233 1.08 4.44 -1.20
C SER A 233 1.80 5.37 -0.22
N ALA A 234 1.09 5.89 0.76
CA ALA A 234 1.64 6.75 1.82
C ALA A 234 2.42 7.95 1.25
N MET A 235 1.88 8.61 0.21
CA MET A 235 2.43 9.85 -0.32
C MET A 235 2.11 11.03 0.61
N PHE A 236 3.00 12.02 0.64
CA PHE A 236 2.75 13.24 1.40
C PHE A 236 1.48 13.95 0.87
N PRO A 237 0.60 14.46 1.75
CA PRO A 237 0.64 14.47 3.22
C PRO A 237 -0.06 13.27 3.91
N LEU A 238 -0.48 12.24 3.16
CA LEU A 238 -1.26 11.10 3.67
C LEU A 238 -0.38 9.93 4.19
N HIS A 239 0.93 10.15 4.34
CA HIS A 239 1.91 9.14 4.75
C HIS A 239 1.88 8.76 6.24
N ILE A 240 1.20 9.53 7.07
CA ILE A 240 1.28 9.47 8.54
C ILE A 240 0.87 8.13 9.17
N TRP A 241 0.14 7.30 8.46
CA TRP A 241 -0.31 6.00 8.95
C TRP A 241 0.76 4.91 8.85
N LEU A 242 1.65 5.00 7.85
CA LEU A 242 2.56 3.90 7.51
C LEU A 242 3.61 3.61 8.59
N PRO A 243 4.28 4.63 9.19
CA PRO A 243 5.22 4.37 10.29
C PRO A 243 4.57 3.80 11.55
N ASP A 244 3.30 4.11 11.80
CA ASP A 244 2.57 3.60 12.95
C ASP A 244 2.02 2.18 12.69
N ALA A 245 1.81 1.79 11.42
CA ALA A 245 1.46 0.42 11.03
C ALA A 245 2.52 -0.63 11.44
N MET A 246 3.71 -0.19 11.87
CA MET A 246 4.77 -1.04 12.44
C MET A 246 4.40 -1.72 13.76
N GLU A 247 3.28 -1.38 14.40
CA GLU A 247 2.76 -2.06 15.59
C GLU A 247 2.23 -3.48 15.29
N GLY A 248 1.96 -3.79 14.03
CA GLY A 248 1.62 -5.15 13.58
C GLY A 248 2.82 -6.12 13.63
N PRO A 249 2.57 -7.44 13.50
CA PRO A 249 3.64 -8.44 13.42
C PRO A 249 4.60 -8.16 12.26
N THR A 250 5.90 -8.37 12.45
CA THR A 250 6.92 -8.01 11.45
C THR A 250 6.75 -8.72 10.10
N PRO A 251 6.31 -10.01 10.00
CA PRO A 251 6.03 -10.61 8.70
C PRO A 251 4.87 -9.91 7.94
N VAL A 252 3.90 -9.35 8.66
CA VAL A 252 2.85 -8.50 8.07
C VAL A 252 3.45 -7.21 7.51
N SER A 253 4.36 -6.58 8.26
CA SER A 253 5.09 -5.41 7.76
C SER A 253 5.86 -5.73 6.48
N ALA A 254 6.53 -6.90 6.41
CA ALA A 254 7.19 -7.35 5.19
C ALA A 254 6.23 -7.45 4.00
N LEU A 255 5.05 -8.03 4.22
CA LEU A 255 4.04 -8.20 3.17
C LEU A 255 3.47 -6.84 2.70
N ILE A 256 3.02 -6.00 3.64
CA ILE A 256 2.41 -4.69 3.34
C ILE A 256 3.40 -3.77 2.60
N HIS A 257 4.67 -3.74 3.01
CA HIS A 257 5.65 -2.75 2.55
C HIS A 257 6.46 -3.18 1.32
N ALA A 258 6.53 -4.48 1.00
CA ALA A 258 7.34 -4.94 -0.11
C ALA A 258 6.59 -4.95 -1.44
N ALA A 259 5.47 -5.67 -1.51
CA ALA A 259 4.89 -6.09 -2.78
C ALA A 259 3.39 -5.81 -2.90
N THR A 260 2.75 -5.25 -1.86
CA THR A 260 1.29 -5.27 -1.81
C THR A 260 0.68 -3.87 -1.59
N MET A 261 0.19 -3.56 -0.40
CA MET A 261 -0.65 -2.38 -0.17
C MET A 261 0.00 -1.06 -0.60
N VAL A 262 1.28 -0.86 -0.28
CA VAL A 262 1.96 0.42 -0.56
C VAL A 262 2.32 0.62 -2.03
N VAL A 263 2.41 -0.43 -2.83
CA VAL A 263 2.63 -0.33 -4.27
C VAL A 263 1.33 -0.16 -5.05
N ALA A 264 0.19 -0.19 -4.36
CA ALA A 264 -1.12 -0.10 -4.98
C ALA A 264 -1.32 1.19 -5.79
N GLY A 265 -0.88 2.34 -5.27
CA GLY A 265 -0.96 3.59 -6.01
C GLY A 265 -0.04 3.63 -7.23
N VAL A 266 1.15 3.02 -7.14
CA VAL A 266 2.06 2.89 -8.29
C VAL A 266 1.40 2.07 -9.40
N TYR A 267 0.88 0.90 -9.05
CA TYR A 267 0.18 0.04 -10.02
C TYR A 267 -1.10 0.68 -10.56
N LEU A 268 -1.85 1.43 -9.75
CA LEU A 268 -3.04 2.17 -10.21
C LEU A 268 -2.66 3.17 -11.30
N VAL A 269 -1.63 3.99 -11.08
CA VAL A 269 -1.16 4.95 -12.08
C VAL A 269 -0.65 4.22 -13.33
N ALA A 270 0.08 3.12 -13.16
CA ALA A 270 0.55 2.31 -14.29
C ALA A 270 -0.61 1.66 -15.07
N ARG A 271 -1.65 1.17 -14.38
CA ARG A 271 -2.85 0.60 -15.01
C ARG A 271 -3.65 1.64 -15.81
N MET A 272 -3.75 2.84 -15.27
CA MET A 272 -4.45 3.97 -15.90
C MET A 272 -3.52 4.83 -16.80
N PHE A 273 -2.27 4.41 -16.99
CA PHE A 273 -1.26 5.20 -17.70
C PHE A 273 -1.68 5.65 -19.10
N PRO A 274 -2.33 4.82 -19.94
CA PRO A 274 -2.82 5.27 -21.25
C PRO A 274 -3.81 6.44 -21.15
N LEU A 275 -4.63 6.50 -20.10
CA LEU A 275 -5.58 7.59 -19.86
C LEU A 275 -4.86 8.87 -19.39
N PHE A 276 -3.85 8.74 -18.52
CA PHE A 276 -3.04 9.88 -18.10
C PHE A 276 -2.33 10.52 -19.31
N ILE A 277 -1.64 9.74 -20.13
CA ILE A 277 -0.91 10.24 -21.31
C ILE A 277 -1.88 10.81 -22.37
N GLY A 278 -3.02 10.14 -22.60
CA GLY A 278 -3.94 10.53 -23.68
C GLY A 278 -4.86 11.70 -23.34
N TYR A 279 -5.26 11.84 -22.06
CA TYR A 279 -6.34 12.78 -21.69
C TYR A 279 -6.02 13.68 -20.50
N ALA A 280 -4.95 13.44 -19.78
CA ALA A 280 -4.56 14.25 -18.62
C ALA A 280 -3.02 14.35 -18.46
N PRO A 281 -2.27 14.65 -19.52
CA PRO A 281 -0.80 14.72 -19.44
C PRO A 281 -0.31 15.78 -18.43
N GLU A 282 -1.11 16.82 -18.17
CA GLU A 282 -0.81 17.86 -17.20
C GLU A 282 -0.84 17.40 -15.73
N VAL A 283 -1.47 16.27 -15.45
CA VAL A 283 -1.53 15.69 -14.08
C VAL A 283 -0.23 14.97 -13.74
N LEU A 284 0.45 14.36 -14.71
CA LEU A 284 1.67 13.58 -14.50
C LEU A 284 2.82 14.37 -13.83
N PRO A 285 3.15 15.60 -14.24
CA PRO A 285 4.17 16.40 -13.55
C PRO A 285 3.84 16.64 -12.07
N TRP A 286 2.57 16.86 -11.73
CA TRP A 286 2.18 16.99 -10.32
C TRP A 286 2.39 15.71 -9.54
N ILE A 287 2.10 14.55 -10.14
CA ILE A 287 2.40 13.23 -9.59
C ILE A 287 3.91 13.09 -9.34
N ALA A 288 4.76 13.53 -10.30
CA ALA A 288 6.21 13.51 -10.14
C ALA A 288 6.69 14.41 -8.98
N TYR A 289 6.20 15.65 -8.87
CA TYR A 289 6.59 16.56 -7.80
C TYR A 289 6.14 16.06 -6.42
N ILE A 290 4.94 15.52 -6.30
CA ILE A 290 4.45 14.90 -5.05
C ILE A 290 5.34 13.70 -4.69
N GLY A 291 5.68 12.87 -5.66
CA GLY A 291 6.59 11.73 -5.47
C GLY A 291 7.98 12.14 -5.00
N ALA A 292 8.58 13.14 -5.65
CA ALA A 292 9.92 13.64 -5.32
C ALA A 292 9.97 14.27 -3.91
N PHE A 293 8.97 15.10 -3.58
CA PHE A 293 8.87 15.68 -2.24
C PHE A 293 8.69 14.60 -1.18
N THR A 294 7.83 13.61 -1.43
CA THR A 294 7.60 12.47 -0.53
C THR A 294 8.89 11.68 -0.32
N ALA A 295 9.63 11.39 -1.41
CA ALA A 295 10.88 10.65 -1.34
C ALA A 295 11.94 11.39 -0.51
N PHE A 296 12.09 12.70 -0.71
CA PHE A 296 13.01 13.56 0.06
C PHE A 296 12.63 13.64 1.54
N TYR A 297 11.34 13.92 1.81
CA TYR A 297 10.82 13.97 3.18
C TYR A 297 11.08 12.67 3.95
N ALA A 298 10.72 11.54 3.34
CA ALA A 298 10.88 10.24 3.97
C ALA A 298 12.36 9.87 4.18
N ALA A 299 13.23 10.15 3.22
CA ALA A 299 14.68 9.93 3.35
C ALA A 299 15.27 10.78 4.49
N SER A 300 14.86 12.04 4.63
CA SER A 300 15.29 12.93 5.71
C SER A 300 14.91 12.40 7.09
N VAL A 301 13.70 11.88 7.24
CA VAL A 301 13.23 11.27 8.49
C VAL A 301 13.96 9.95 8.75
N ALA A 302 14.17 9.10 7.73
CA ALA A 302 14.89 7.83 7.87
C ALA A 302 16.33 7.99 8.39
N CYS A 303 17.00 9.11 8.07
CA CYS A 303 18.35 9.40 8.53
C CYS A 303 18.47 9.52 10.06
N VAL A 304 17.39 9.81 10.78
CA VAL A 304 17.44 10.12 12.23
C VAL A 304 16.63 9.16 13.09
N GLN A 305 15.78 8.30 12.53
CA GLN A 305 14.98 7.33 13.30
C GLN A 305 15.86 6.31 14.02
N SER A 306 15.45 5.88 15.21
CA SER A 306 16.13 4.90 16.06
C SER A 306 15.51 3.49 16.02
N ASP A 307 14.24 3.38 15.66
CA ASP A 307 13.51 2.10 15.52
C ASP A 307 13.77 1.48 14.15
N ILE A 308 14.26 0.23 14.11
CA ILE A 308 14.57 -0.50 12.87
C ILE A 308 13.38 -0.58 11.90
N LYS A 309 12.18 -0.88 12.41
CA LYS A 309 10.97 -0.98 11.59
C LYS A 309 10.55 0.38 11.02
N ARG A 310 10.68 1.46 11.81
CA ARG A 310 10.39 2.82 11.36
C ARG A 310 11.37 3.31 10.31
N VAL A 311 12.68 3.04 10.46
CA VAL A 311 13.67 3.34 9.40
C VAL A 311 13.25 2.65 8.10
N LEU A 312 12.90 1.37 8.15
CA LEU A 312 12.47 0.61 6.97
C LEU A 312 11.14 1.11 6.40
N ALA A 313 10.21 1.58 7.24
CA ALA A 313 8.95 2.18 6.80
C ALA A 313 9.18 3.49 6.02
N PHE A 314 9.99 4.41 6.54
CA PHE A 314 10.35 5.64 5.83
C PHE A 314 11.17 5.36 4.58
N SER A 315 12.05 4.35 4.63
CA SER A 315 12.74 3.86 3.45
C SER A 315 11.76 3.35 2.38
N THR A 316 10.65 2.70 2.77
CA THR A 316 9.59 2.27 1.84
C THR A 316 8.91 3.49 1.21
N ILE A 317 8.47 4.46 2.00
CA ILE A 317 7.85 5.69 1.50
C ILE A 317 8.76 6.38 0.48
N SER A 318 10.07 6.44 0.76
CA SER A 318 11.05 7.03 -0.15
C SER A 318 11.14 6.25 -1.47
N GLN A 319 11.20 4.91 -1.44
CA GLN A 319 11.31 4.10 -2.67
C GLN A 319 10.01 4.11 -3.49
N ILE A 320 8.85 4.14 -2.85
CA ILE A 320 7.57 4.34 -3.56
C ILE A 320 7.55 5.72 -4.22
N GLY A 321 8.10 6.74 -3.55
CA GLY A 321 8.30 8.06 -4.16
C GLY A 321 9.11 8.00 -5.46
N PHE A 322 10.20 7.21 -5.51
CA PHE A 322 10.96 6.97 -6.75
C PHE A 322 10.10 6.38 -7.87
N MET A 323 9.27 5.37 -7.56
CA MET A 323 8.39 4.74 -8.54
C MET A 323 7.32 5.71 -9.07
N ILE A 324 6.73 6.50 -8.18
CA ILE A 324 5.72 7.53 -8.54
C ILE A 324 6.36 8.63 -9.39
N VAL A 325 7.58 9.09 -9.04
CA VAL A 325 8.34 10.04 -9.87
C VAL A 325 8.56 9.48 -11.27
N ALA A 326 9.00 8.22 -11.38
CA ALA A 326 9.27 7.60 -12.66
C ALA A 326 8.03 7.58 -13.58
N LEU A 327 6.84 7.28 -13.04
CA LEU A 327 5.60 7.37 -13.80
C LEU A 327 5.23 8.83 -14.16
N GLY A 328 5.42 9.75 -13.21
CA GLY A 328 5.03 11.16 -13.37
C GLY A 328 5.92 11.95 -14.32
N VAL A 329 7.18 11.54 -14.54
CA VAL A 329 8.08 12.20 -15.49
C VAL A 329 7.87 11.76 -16.94
N CYS A 330 6.96 10.81 -17.19
CA CYS A 330 6.64 10.39 -18.54
C CYS A 330 5.91 11.49 -19.31
N THR A 331 6.33 11.71 -20.54
CA THR A 331 5.73 12.69 -21.48
C THR A 331 5.09 12.02 -22.69
N SER A 332 5.37 10.74 -22.91
CA SER A 332 4.78 9.94 -23.98
C SER A 332 4.67 8.46 -23.59
N SER A 333 4.03 7.67 -24.44
CA SER A 333 4.00 6.19 -24.33
C SER A 333 5.18 5.51 -25.02
N ASP A 334 6.03 6.23 -25.75
CA ASP A 334 7.21 5.65 -26.38
C ASP A 334 8.39 5.61 -25.39
N PRO A 335 8.93 4.44 -25.02
CA PRO A 335 10.07 4.32 -24.13
C PRO A 335 11.33 5.07 -24.61
N HIS A 336 11.53 5.22 -25.92
CA HIS A 336 12.65 5.94 -26.49
C HIS A 336 12.48 7.47 -26.43
N HIS A 337 11.23 7.95 -26.34
CA HIS A 337 10.89 9.37 -26.41
C HIS A 337 9.99 9.80 -25.24
N GLY A 338 10.49 9.61 -24.01
CA GLY A 338 9.83 10.11 -22.80
C GLY A 338 8.89 9.12 -22.09
N GLY A 339 8.81 7.84 -22.51
CA GLY A 339 8.03 6.80 -21.85
C GLY A 339 8.84 5.84 -20.97
N LEU A 340 10.15 6.04 -20.84
CA LEU A 340 11.07 5.16 -20.09
C LEU A 340 10.64 4.97 -18.62
N GLY A 341 10.08 6.02 -18.02
CA GLY A 341 9.68 6.01 -16.62
C GLY A 341 8.64 4.94 -16.25
N TYR A 342 7.77 4.57 -17.18
CA TYR A 342 6.80 3.49 -16.95
C TYR A 342 7.50 2.15 -16.73
N MET A 343 8.36 1.75 -17.65
CA MET A 343 9.12 0.50 -17.54
C MET A 343 10.00 0.50 -16.29
N SER A 344 10.73 1.59 -16.06
CA SER A 344 11.64 1.70 -14.91
C SER A 344 10.91 1.66 -13.57
N SER A 345 9.71 2.26 -13.48
CA SER A 345 8.85 2.19 -12.28
C SER A 345 8.41 0.75 -11.99
N MET A 346 7.91 0.03 -13.01
CA MET A 346 7.48 -1.37 -12.86
C MET A 346 8.66 -2.29 -12.56
N PHE A 347 9.82 -2.07 -13.17
CA PHE A 347 11.02 -2.82 -12.89
C PHE A 347 11.50 -2.58 -11.45
N HIS A 348 11.48 -1.33 -11.00
CA HIS A 348 11.84 -1.04 -9.60
C HIS A 348 10.83 -1.60 -8.61
N LEU A 349 9.54 -1.64 -8.94
CA LEU A 349 8.52 -2.31 -8.13
C LEU A 349 8.83 -3.80 -7.97
N PHE A 350 9.20 -4.48 -9.07
CA PHE A 350 9.57 -5.89 -9.05
C PHE A 350 10.80 -6.16 -8.17
N THR A 351 11.89 -5.41 -8.37
CA THR A 351 13.13 -5.59 -7.60
C THR A 351 12.95 -5.14 -6.13
N HIS A 352 12.22 -4.04 -5.91
CA HIS A 352 11.88 -3.53 -4.57
C HIS A 352 11.15 -4.56 -3.73
N ALA A 353 10.19 -5.27 -4.31
CA ALA A 353 9.46 -6.31 -3.61
C ALA A 353 10.39 -7.34 -2.99
N MET A 354 11.43 -7.77 -3.71
CA MET A 354 12.38 -8.79 -3.27
C MET A 354 13.28 -8.29 -2.14
N PHE A 355 14.03 -7.21 -2.38
CA PHE A 355 14.96 -6.73 -1.35
C PHE A 355 14.25 -6.09 -0.14
N LYS A 356 13.05 -5.54 -0.30
CA LYS A 356 12.32 -4.93 0.81
C LYS A 356 11.69 -5.98 1.73
N ALA A 357 11.12 -7.06 1.17
CA ALA A 357 10.70 -8.20 1.96
C ALA A 357 11.87 -8.79 2.75
N LEU A 358 13.02 -8.94 2.09
CA LEU A 358 14.24 -9.41 2.74
C LEU A 358 14.67 -8.53 3.92
N LEU A 359 14.63 -7.20 3.77
CA LEU A 359 14.95 -6.25 4.85
C LEU A 359 14.00 -6.38 6.04
N PHE A 360 12.69 -6.45 5.80
CA PHE A 360 11.72 -6.57 6.87
C PHE A 360 11.75 -7.94 7.55
N LEU A 361 11.91 -9.02 6.81
CA LEU A 361 12.07 -10.36 7.40
C LEU A 361 13.39 -10.46 8.16
N GLY A 362 14.46 -9.89 7.63
CA GLY A 362 15.73 -9.77 8.36
C GLY A 362 15.60 -8.96 9.65
N ALA A 363 14.89 -7.82 9.61
CA ALA A 363 14.56 -7.05 10.80
C ALA A 363 13.75 -7.87 11.82
N GLY A 364 12.80 -8.68 11.34
CA GLY A 364 12.05 -9.60 12.19
C GLY A 364 12.93 -10.62 12.89
N SER A 365 13.90 -11.20 12.19
CA SER A 365 14.88 -12.11 12.79
C SER A 365 15.72 -11.43 13.87
N ILE A 366 16.16 -10.19 13.62
CA ILE A 366 16.92 -9.39 14.59
C ILE A 366 16.08 -9.07 15.82
N ILE A 367 14.86 -8.58 15.62
CA ILE A 367 13.93 -8.26 16.72
C ILE A 367 13.62 -9.50 17.56
N HIS A 368 13.44 -10.65 16.91
CA HIS A 368 13.17 -11.91 17.60
C HIS A 368 14.36 -12.36 18.47
N ALA A 369 15.60 -12.10 18.04
CA ALA A 369 16.81 -12.43 18.78
C ALA A 369 17.11 -11.44 19.92
N VAL A 370 16.78 -10.15 19.78
CA VAL A 370 17.13 -9.08 20.73
C VAL A 370 15.94 -8.65 21.60
N HIS A 371 14.71 -9.02 21.22
CA HIS A 371 13.43 -8.62 21.86
C HIS A 371 13.22 -7.10 21.95
N SER A 372 13.82 -6.33 21.03
CA SER A 372 13.66 -4.87 20.97
C SER A 372 13.68 -4.38 19.51
N ASN A 373 12.91 -3.33 19.22
CA ASN A 373 12.92 -2.63 17.94
C ASN A 373 13.99 -1.54 17.89
N GLU A 374 14.51 -1.10 19.05
CA GLU A 374 15.44 0.02 19.14
C GLU A 374 16.86 -0.39 18.76
N MET A 375 17.51 0.39 17.88
CA MET A 375 18.87 0.16 17.44
C MET A 375 19.89 0.22 18.60
N SER A 376 19.59 0.97 19.66
CA SER A 376 20.42 1.06 20.87
C SER A 376 20.53 -0.27 21.64
N ALA A 377 19.54 -1.16 21.46
CA ALA A 377 19.56 -2.51 22.04
C ALA A 377 20.34 -3.51 21.17
N MET A 378 20.74 -3.13 19.98
CA MET A 378 21.46 -3.95 19.00
C MET A 378 22.96 -3.63 19.05
N GLY A 379 23.70 -4.08 18.07
CA GLY A 379 25.14 -3.85 17.92
C GLY A 379 25.93 -5.14 18.00
N GLY A 380 26.95 -5.28 17.16
CA GLY A 380 27.82 -6.45 17.13
C GLY A 380 27.18 -7.77 16.70
N LEU A 381 25.92 -7.76 16.19
CA LEU A 381 25.11 -8.95 15.93
C LEU A 381 25.65 -9.86 14.81
N ARG A 382 26.59 -9.39 13.99
CA ARG A 382 27.21 -10.19 12.91
C ARG A 382 27.82 -11.52 13.38
N LYS A 383 28.27 -11.59 14.64
CA LYS A 383 28.86 -12.77 15.22
C LYS A 383 27.83 -13.84 15.59
N TYR A 384 26.66 -13.41 15.98
CA TYR A 384 25.56 -14.25 16.47
C TYR A 384 24.61 -14.69 15.39
N MET A 385 24.46 -13.88 14.33
CA MET A 385 23.46 -14.07 13.27
C MET A 385 24.09 -13.96 11.87
N PRO A 386 24.99 -14.88 11.47
CA PRO A 386 25.76 -14.76 10.23
C PRO A 386 24.88 -14.81 8.97
N ILE A 387 23.84 -15.65 8.93
CA ILE A 387 22.93 -15.77 7.78
C ILE A 387 22.11 -14.49 7.64
N THR A 388 21.48 -14.04 8.73
CA THR A 388 20.72 -12.79 8.76
C THR A 388 21.61 -11.59 8.39
N HIS A 389 22.86 -11.55 8.86
CA HIS A 389 23.82 -10.51 8.55
C HIS A 389 24.11 -10.41 7.04
N ILE A 390 24.48 -11.53 6.40
CA ILE A 390 24.85 -11.55 4.98
C ILE A 390 23.64 -11.21 4.11
N THR A 391 22.48 -11.79 4.38
CA THR A 391 21.26 -11.55 3.60
C THR A 391 20.78 -10.11 3.75
N PHE A 392 20.86 -9.52 4.94
CA PHE A 392 20.54 -8.12 5.18
C PHE A 392 21.52 -7.17 4.46
N LEU A 393 22.83 -7.50 4.43
CA LEU A 393 23.83 -6.74 3.67
C LEU A 393 23.52 -6.74 2.17
N ILE A 394 23.18 -7.90 1.59
CA ILE A 394 22.78 -8.01 0.19
C ILE A 394 21.60 -7.06 -0.12
N ALA A 395 20.59 -7.04 0.75
CA ALA A 395 19.45 -6.15 0.59
C ALA A 395 19.83 -4.66 0.74
N CYS A 396 20.75 -4.32 1.67
CA CYS A 396 21.26 -2.96 1.82
C CYS A 396 22.03 -2.48 0.58
N LEU A 397 22.85 -3.34 -0.02
CA LEU A 397 23.57 -3.05 -1.25
C LEU A 397 22.60 -2.89 -2.44
N ALA A 398 21.57 -3.74 -2.52
CA ALA A 398 20.57 -3.65 -3.57
C ALA A 398 19.79 -2.33 -3.48
N ILE A 399 19.26 -1.96 -2.32
CA ILE A 399 18.48 -0.72 -2.17
C ILE A 399 19.37 0.54 -2.32
N ALA A 400 20.66 0.46 -1.99
CA ALA A 400 21.62 1.53 -2.23
C ALA A 400 21.94 1.74 -3.72
N GLY A 401 21.58 0.77 -4.59
CA GLY A 401 21.85 0.85 -6.02
C GLY A 401 23.31 0.50 -6.37
N ILE A 402 23.90 -0.47 -5.69
CA ILE A 402 25.26 -0.95 -5.97
C ILE A 402 25.21 -2.12 -6.95
N TRP A 403 26.01 -2.02 -8.02
CA TRP A 403 26.22 -3.12 -8.95
C TRP A 403 26.89 -4.32 -8.23
N PRO A 404 26.52 -5.58 -8.46
CA PRO A 404 25.59 -6.12 -9.48
C PRO A 404 24.17 -6.42 -8.97
N PHE A 405 23.74 -5.84 -7.87
CA PHE A 405 22.45 -6.16 -7.26
C PHE A 405 21.27 -5.53 -8.02
N ALA A 406 20.10 -6.16 -7.92
CA ALA A 406 18.91 -5.81 -8.70
C ALA A 406 18.48 -4.35 -8.62
N GLY A 407 18.61 -3.73 -7.44
CA GLY A 407 18.24 -2.35 -7.24
C GLY A 407 19.07 -1.34 -8.03
N PHE A 408 20.29 -1.69 -8.43
CA PHE A 408 21.10 -0.87 -9.33
C PHE A 408 20.40 -0.69 -10.69
N PHE A 409 20.10 -1.78 -11.36
CA PHE A 409 19.53 -1.75 -12.71
C PHE A 409 18.21 -0.96 -12.77
N SER A 410 17.31 -1.23 -11.83
CA SER A 410 16.00 -0.57 -11.82
C SER A 410 16.06 0.90 -11.41
N LYS A 411 16.93 1.27 -10.46
CA LYS A 411 17.07 2.65 -9.99
C LYS A 411 17.78 3.53 -11.01
N ASP A 412 18.76 2.99 -11.70
CA ASP A 412 19.49 3.69 -12.75
C ASP A 412 18.57 4.13 -13.89
N GLU A 413 17.67 3.23 -14.32
CA GLU A 413 16.65 3.56 -15.33
C GLU A 413 15.67 4.66 -14.85
N ILE A 414 15.32 4.69 -13.55
CA ILE A 414 14.52 5.78 -12.98
C ILE A 414 15.26 7.10 -13.04
N LEU A 415 16.53 7.11 -12.65
CA LEU A 415 17.34 8.33 -12.70
C LEU A 415 17.51 8.83 -14.14
N THR A 416 17.74 7.93 -15.09
CA THR A 416 17.81 8.24 -16.52
C THR A 416 16.51 8.88 -17.00
N ALA A 417 15.34 8.34 -16.65
CA ALA A 417 14.05 8.95 -16.98
C ALA A 417 13.89 10.34 -16.35
N CYS A 418 14.36 10.52 -15.12
CA CYS A 418 14.32 11.82 -14.44
C CYS A 418 15.22 12.87 -15.13
N PHE A 419 16.42 12.48 -15.59
CA PHE A 419 17.31 13.37 -16.34
C PHE A 419 16.75 13.71 -17.73
N GLN A 420 16.07 12.77 -18.40
CA GLN A 420 15.37 13.04 -19.67
C GLN A 420 14.24 14.06 -19.50
N PHE A 421 13.51 14.02 -18.39
CA PHE A 421 12.46 14.99 -18.10
C PHE A 421 13.03 16.36 -17.74
N SER A 422 13.99 16.41 -16.82
CA SER A 422 14.64 17.67 -16.39
C SER A 422 15.95 17.36 -15.63
N PRO A 423 17.05 18.08 -15.95
CA PRO A 423 18.30 17.95 -15.18
C PRO A 423 18.10 18.22 -13.69
N VAL A 424 17.23 19.16 -13.32
CA VAL A 424 16.92 19.48 -11.91
C VAL A 424 16.28 18.27 -11.21
N MET A 425 15.30 17.64 -11.84
CA MET A 425 14.65 16.44 -11.29
C MET A 425 15.67 15.30 -11.15
N GLY A 426 16.52 15.09 -12.17
CA GLY A 426 17.59 14.08 -12.12
C GLY A 426 18.52 14.28 -10.93
N TRP A 427 19.01 15.50 -10.69
CA TRP A 427 19.89 15.77 -9.56
C TRP A 427 19.20 15.69 -8.19
N ILE A 428 17.94 16.13 -8.08
CA ILE A 428 17.15 15.96 -6.85
C ILE A 428 17.03 14.45 -6.52
N MET A 429 16.63 13.63 -7.49
CA MET A 429 16.46 12.20 -7.27
C MET A 429 17.79 11.48 -7.01
N THR A 430 18.89 11.91 -7.64
CA THR A 430 20.24 11.42 -7.35
C THR A 430 20.65 11.75 -5.90
N GLY A 431 20.36 12.96 -5.43
CA GLY A 431 20.60 13.34 -4.03
C GLY A 431 19.80 12.50 -3.03
N ILE A 432 18.54 12.19 -3.35
CA ILE A 432 17.72 11.30 -2.52
C ILE A 432 18.26 9.85 -2.54
N ALA A 433 18.78 9.38 -3.68
CA ALA A 433 19.46 8.09 -3.78
C ALA A 433 20.70 8.02 -2.87
N ALA A 434 21.49 9.11 -2.81
CA ALA A 434 22.61 9.26 -1.87
C ALA A 434 22.16 9.14 -0.41
N MET A 435 21.07 9.83 -0.05
CA MET A 435 20.48 9.71 1.29
C MET A 435 20.01 8.29 1.58
N THR A 436 19.48 7.58 0.58
CA THR A 436 19.07 6.17 0.71
C THR A 436 20.25 5.29 1.09
N ALA A 437 21.37 5.40 0.37
CA ALA A 437 22.58 4.66 0.68
C ALA A 437 23.10 4.99 2.10
N PHE A 438 23.08 6.27 2.48
CA PHE A 438 23.52 6.72 3.80
C PHE A 438 22.69 6.13 4.93
N TYR A 439 21.35 6.29 4.94
CA TYR A 439 20.54 5.82 6.06
C TYR A 439 20.46 4.28 6.15
N MET A 440 20.53 3.58 5.03
CA MET A 440 20.54 2.12 5.03
C MET A 440 21.85 1.56 5.62
N PHE A 441 22.98 2.16 5.31
CA PHE A 441 24.24 1.75 5.90
C PHE A 441 24.43 2.26 7.32
N ARG A 442 23.84 3.41 7.70
CA ARG A 442 23.68 3.80 9.11
C ARG A 442 22.93 2.70 9.89
N LEU A 443 21.82 2.23 9.36
CA LEU A 443 21.05 1.14 9.97
C LEU A 443 21.88 -0.15 10.08
N TYR A 444 22.52 -0.55 8.98
CA TYR A 444 23.32 -1.76 8.91
C TYR A 444 24.49 -1.74 9.92
N PHE A 445 25.25 -0.65 9.98
CA PHE A 445 26.37 -0.54 10.91
C PHE A 445 25.90 -0.46 12.37
N GLY A 446 24.80 0.21 12.65
CA GLY A 446 24.20 0.28 13.99
C GLY A 446 23.80 -1.09 14.53
N ILE A 447 23.32 -1.99 13.68
CA ILE A 447 22.86 -3.33 14.06
C ILE A 447 24.01 -4.34 14.14
N PHE A 448 24.82 -4.44 13.09
CA PHE A 448 25.77 -5.54 12.93
C PHE A 448 27.18 -5.22 13.40
N TRP A 449 27.55 -3.93 13.48
CA TRP A 449 28.90 -3.49 13.85
C TRP A 449 28.90 -2.73 15.17
N GLY A 450 28.35 -1.63 15.33
CA GLY A 450 28.27 -0.71 16.45
C GLY A 450 28.72 -1.22 17.85
N LYS A 451 28.33 -0.52 18.88
CA LYS A 451 28.61 -0.92 20.28
C LYS A 451 27.66 -2.03 20.72
N GLU A 452 28.16 -3.17 21.05
CA GLU A 452 27.40 -4.29 21.61
C GLU A 452 26.80 -3.91 22.98
N ASN A 453 25.50 -4.15 23.16
CA ASN A 453 24.84 -3.98 24.44
C ASN A 453 25.03 -5.25 25.31
N LYS A 454 26.18 -5.31 26.00
CA LYS A 454 26.57 -6.48 26.80
C LYS A 454 25.60 -6.80 27.93
N GLU A 455 24.94 -5.81 28.52
CA GLU A 455 23.99 -6.03 29.62
C GLU A 455 22.74 -6.76 29.10
N LEU A 456 22.19 -6.32 27.98
CA LEU A 456 21.03 -6.96 27.36
C LEU A 456 21.37 -8.35 26.81
N HIS A 457 22.55 -8.49 26.19
CA HIS A 457 23.01 -9.75 25.62
C HIS A 457 23.41 -10.77 26.69
N ALA A 458 23.73 -10.34 27.90
CA ALA A 458 23.99 -11.25 29.03
C ALA A 458 22.72 -11.93 29.55
N HIS A 459 21.59 -11.25 29.47
CA HIS A 459 20.27 -11.81 29.84
C HIS A 459 19.66 -12.68 28.74
N HIS A 460 19.87 -12.30 27.48
CA HIS A 460 19.42 -13.02 26.29
C HIS A 460 20.52 -13.02 25.25
N THR A 461 21.26 -14.12 25.15
CA THR A 461 22.29 -14.28 24.12
C THR A 461 21.62 -14.34 22.75
N PRO A 462 21.84 -13.39 21.84
CA PRO A 462 21.30 -13.45 20.50
C PRO A 462 21.73 -14.72 19.78
N HIS A 463 20.85 -15.30 18.99
CA HIS A 463 21.12 -16.51 18.20
C HIS A 463 20.50 -16.40 16.83
N GLU A 464 21.01 -17.20 15.87
CA GLU A 464 20.43 -17.24 14.53
C GLU A 464 19.01 -17.81 14.57
N SER A 465 18.17 -17.35 13.65
CA SER A 465 16.78 -17.76 13.52
C SER A 465 16.66 -19.21 13.01
N PRO A 466 15.57 -19.92 13.31
CA PRO A 466 15.34 -21.28 12.84
C PRO A 466 15.19 -21.33 11.30
N LEU A 467 15.34 -22.55 10.73
CA LEU A 467 15.32 -22.77 9.26
C LEU A 467 14.06 -22.20 8.57
N ALA A 468 12.90 -22.28 9.22
CA ALA A 468 11.67 -21.71 8.66
C ALA A 468 11.77 -20.19 8.43
N MET A 469 12.62 -19.49 9.18
CA MET A 469 12.86 -18.05 9.03
C MET A 469 14.06 -17.78 8.12
N THR A 470 15.14 -18.55 8.22
CA THR A 470 16.35 -18.32 7.41
C THR A 470 16.21 -18.75 5.95
N PHE A 471 15.39 -19.76 5.65
CA PHE A 471 15.12 -20.17 4.26
C PHE A 471 14.53 -19.03 3.41
N PRO A 472 13.45 -18.32 3.83
CA PRO A 472 12.97 -17.16 3.07
C PRO A 472 14.02 -16.05 2.92
N LEU A 473 14.87 -15.81 3.92
CA LEU A 473 15.94 -14.83 3.82
C LEU A 473 16.95 -15.20 2.72
N ILE A 474 17.40 -16.45 2.69
CA ILE A 474 18.34 -16.94 1.68
C ILE A 474 17.71 -16.90 0.29
N PHE A 475 16.47 -17.38 0.16
CA PHE A 475 15.74 -17.37 -1.10
C PHE A 475 15.63 -15.95 -1.68
N LEU A 476 15.15 -15.00 -0.88
CA LEU A 476 15.00 -13.61 -1.32
C LEU A 476 16.34 -12.94 -1.60
N ALA A 477 17.40 -13.30 -0.88
CA ALA A 477 18.74 -12.79 -1.14
C ALA A 477 19.27 -13.26 -2.51
N VAL A 478 19.07 -14.54 -2.85
CA VAL A 478 19.43 -15.09 -4.17
C VAL A 478 18.63 -14.39 -5.27
N VAL A 479 17.31 -14.26 -5.11
CA VAL A 479 16.47 -13.55 -6.09
C VAL A 479 16.91 -12.09 -6.23
N THR A 480 17.27 -11.40 -5.15
CA THR A 480 17.79 -10.02 -5.18
C THR A 480 19.11 -9.91 -5.95
N CYS A 481 19.95 -10.94 -5.95
CA CYS A 481 21.18 -10.95 -6.74
C CYS A 481 20.93 -11.14 -8.24
N VAL A 482 19.92 -11.94 -8.62
CA VAL A 482 19.71 -12.36 -10.03
C VAL A 482 18.65 -11.52 -10.76
N SER A 483 17.65 -10.99 -10.06
CA SER A 483 16.48 -10.36 -10.69
C SER A 483 16.81 -9.07 -11.47
N GLY A 484 17.93 -8.44 -11.21
CA GLY A 484 18.41 -7.29 -11.98
C GLY A 484 18.84 -7.63 -13.42
N PHE A 485 19.18 -8.87 -13.69
CA PHE A 485 19.62 -9.32 -15.02
C PHE A 485 18.47 -9.77 -15.93
N ILE A 486 17.23 -9.73 -15.42
CA ILE A 486 16.04 -10.02 -16.25
C ILE A 486 15.91 -8.88 -17.27
N PRO A 487 15.74 -9.19 -18.59
CA PRO A 487 15.50 -8.18 -19.62
C PRO A 487 14.07 -7.64 -19.49
N PHE A 488 13.81 -6.89 -18.42
CA PHE A 488 12.47 -6.52 -17.98
C PHE A 488 11.70 -5.72 -19.03
N GLY A 489 12.38 -4.83 -19.77
CA GLY A 489 11.78 -4.05 -20.83
C GLY A 489 11.26 -4.87 -22.01
N GLU A 490 11.76 -6.10 -22.21
CA GLU A 490 11.20 -7.02 -23.21
C GLU A 490 9.82 -7.54 -22.81
N PHE A 491 9.48 -7.53 -21.53
CA PHE A 491 8.18 -8.02 -21.03
C PHE A 491 7.21 -6.89 -20.72
N VAL A 492 7.70 -5.77 -20.18
CA VAL A 492 6.87 -4.66 -19.71
C VAL A 492 7.40 -3.34 -20.26
N SER A 493 6.60 -2.65 -21.04
CA SER A 493 6.88 -1.31 -21.56
C SER A 493 5.60 -0.48 -21.69
N SER A 494 5.74 0.83 -21.79
CA SER A 494 4.62 1.79 -21.85
C SER A 494 3.74 1.66 -23.09
N ASN A 495 4.33 1.26 -24.22
CA ASN A 495 3.64 1.03 -25.50
C ASN A 495 3.36 -0.45 -25.79
N GLY A 496 3.70 -1.36 -24.85
CA GLY A 496 3.54 -2.80 -25.00
C GLY A 496 4.58 -3.49 -25.92
N GLN A 497 5.41 -2.75 -26.64
CA GLN A 497 6.46 -3.31 -27.50
C GLN A 497 7.72 -3.67 -26.70
N ALA A 498 8.57 -4.55 -27.24
CA ALA A 498 9.83 -4.91 -26.61
C ALA A 498 10.76 -3.70 -26.55
N TYR A 499 11.29 -3.44 -25.36
CA TYR A 499 12.29 -2.41 -25.12
C TYR A 499 13.57 -3.05 -24.58
N HIS A 500 14.68 -2.85 -25.28
CA HIS A 500 15.99 -3.25 -24.80
C HIS A 500 16.54 -2.18 -23.88
N ILE A 501 16.87 -2.56 -22.64
CA ILE A 501 17.42 -1.65 -21.63
C ILE A 501 18.84 -1.26 -22.07
N HIS A 502 19.06 0.03 -22.22
CA HIS A 502 20.37 0.63 -22.52
C HIS A 502 20.80 1.49 -21.34
N LEU A 503 21.73 1.00 -20.52
CA LEU A 503 22.28 1.76 -19.40
C LEU A 503 22.96 3.04 -19.88
N ASP A 504 22.53 4.18 -19.36
CA ASP A 504 23.27 5.45 -19.55
C ASP A 504 24.51 5.43 -18.66
N MET A 505 25.68 5.26 -19.27
CA MET A 505 26.94 5.13 -18.54
C MET A 505 27.30 6.34 -17.72
N GLN A 506 26.83 7.54 -18.08
CA GLN A 506 27.08 8.76 -17.29
C GLN A 506 26.23 8.75 -16.01
N VAL A 507 24.93 8.43 -16.13
CA VAL A 507 24.02 8.33 -14.99
C VAL A 507 24.47 7.17 -14.08
N ALA A 508 24.74 6.01 -14.64
CA ALA A 508 25.16 4.81 -13.92
C ALA A 508 26.47 5.03 -13.12
N THR A 509 27.48 5.60 -13.76
CA THR A 509 28.75 5.90 -13.08
C THR A 509 28.57 6.93 -11.97
N THR A 510 27.80 7.99 -12.25
CA THR A 510 27.53 9.05 -11.27
C THR A 510 26.77 8.49 -10.05
N SER A 511 25.73 7.70 -10.28
CA SER A 511 24.91 7.10 -9.21
C SER A 511 25.72 6.14 -8.33
N ILE A 512 26.58 5.29 -8.92
CA ILE A 512 27.47 4.39 -8.19
C ILE A 512 28.48 5.16 -7.34
N VAL A 513 29.15 6.16 -7.91
CA VAL A 513 30.15 6.95 -7.21
C VAL A 513 29.51 7.66 -6.01
N ILE A 514 28.37 8.28 -6.19
CA ILE A 514 27.64 8.98 -5.12
C ILE A 514 27.18 7.98 -4.04
N ALA A 515 26.68 6.80 -4.44
CA ALA A 515 26.30 5.75 -3.49
C ALA A 515 27.51 5.26 -2.66
N ILE A 516 28.65 5.01 -3.29
CA ILE A 516 29.90 4.59 -2.60
C ILE A 516 30.38 5.68 -1.63
N LEU A 517 30.37 6.95 -2.04
CA LEU A 517 30.73 8.06 -1.16
C LEU A 517 29.78 8.17 0.04
N SER A 518 28.47 7.96 -0.17
CA SER A 518 27.47 7.98 0.90
C SER A 518 27.65 6.80 1.87
N ILE A 519 27.95 5.60 1.35
CA ILE A 519 28.30 4.42 2.16
C ILE A 519 29.59 4.68 2.94
N GLY A 520 30.62 5.26 2.30
CA GLY A 520 31.87 5.64 2.95
C GLY A 520 31.66 6.62 4.10
N LEU A 521 30.80 7.61 3.92
CA LEU A 521 30.40 8.57 4.95
C LEU A 521 29.70 7.85 6.13
N ALA A 522 28.73 6.97 5.84
CA ALA A 522 28.04 6.19 6.86
C ALA A 522 29.00 5.26 7.61
N THR A 523 29.96 4.64 6.91
CA THR A 523 30.99 3.80 7.50
C THR A 523 31.85 4.60 8.46
N TRP A 524 32.32 5.77 8.03
CA TRP A 524 33.15 6.64 8.87
C TRP A 524 32.43 7.10 10.12
N MET A 525 31.12 7.41 10.04
CA MET A 525 30.33 7.91 11.16
C MET A 525 29.87 6.83 12.13
N TYR A 526 29.47 5.64 11.65
CA TYR A 526 28.69 4.67 12.43
C TYR A 526 29.31 3.29 12.62
N MET A 527 30.37 2.93 11.89
CA MET A 527 30.98 1.60 12.01
C MET A 527 31.70 1.39 13.35
N ARG A 528 32.24 2.45 13.95
CA ARG A 528 32.98 2.39 15.21
C ARG A 528 32.02 2.37 16.41
N PRO A 529 32.44 1.73 17.54
CA PRO A 529 31.65 1.72 18.78
C PRO A 529 31.40 3.12 19.37
N GLN A 530 32.33 4.04 19.19
CA GLN A 530 32.20 5.45 19.55
C GLN A 530 31.90 6.24 18.28
N GLN A 531 30.86 7.08 18.34
CA GLN A 531 30.33 7.83 17.19
C GLN A 531 30.44 9.35 17.40
N PRO A 532 31.65 9.90 17.65
CA PRO A 532 31.84 11.28 18.08
C PRO A 532 31.33 12.31 17.06
N VAL A 533 31.40 11.97 15.77
CA VAL A 533 30.92 12.84 14.68
C VAL A 533 29.41 12.90 14.67
N ALA A 534 28.73 11.76 14.79
CA ALA A 534 27.27 11.72 14.85
C ALA A 534 26.75 12.49 16.07
N ASP A 535 27.34 12.27 17.24
CA ASP A 535 26.97 12.94 18.50
C ASP A 535 27.21 14.46 18.41
N MET A 536 28.31 14.89 17.78
CA MET A 536 28.61 16.31 17.56
C MET A 536 27.59 16.97 16.63
N LEU A 537 27.24 16.31 15.51
CA LEU A 537 26.26 16.84 14.56
C LEU A 537 24.86 16.91 15.17
N GLU A 538 24.45 15.89 15.94
CA GLU A 538 23.20 15.91 16.68
C GLU A 538 23.10 17.12 17.62
N LYS A 539 24.15 17.37 18.41
CA LYS A 539 24.21 18.50 19.33
C LYS A 539 24.20 19.85 18.57
N LYS A 540 24.97 19.97 17.49
CA LYS A 540 25.09 21.20 16.69
C LYS A 540 23.78 21.54 15.98
N PHE A 541 23.10 20.54 15.41
CA PHE A 541 21.86 20.70 14.66
C PHE A 541 20.64 20.19 15.43
N LYS A 542 20.63 20.29 16.75
CA LYS A 542 19.61 19.73 17.64
C LYS A 542 18.17 20.05 17.20
N ARG A 543 17.89 21.29 16.79
CA ARG A 543 16.54 21.69 16.35
C ARG A 543 16.10 20.95 15.10
N LEU A 544 16.97 20.84 14.11
CA LEU A 544 16.69 20.14 12.86
C LEU A 544 16.55 18.62 13.10
N HIS A 545 17.47 18.05 13.89
CA HIS A 545 17.43 16.64 14.29
C HIS A 545 16.10 16.32 15.01
N THR A 546 15.71 17.13 16.00
CA THR A 546 14.43 16.95 16.72
C THR A 546 13.23 17.09 15.79
N ALA A 547 13.23 18.07 14.88
CA ALA A 547 12.14 18.24 13.90
C ALA A 547 12.02 17.01 12.99
N ALA A 548 13.13 16.53 12.43
CA ALA A 548 13.13 15.33 11.59
C ALA A 548 12.75 14.07 12.37
N TYR A 549 13.26 13.89 13.60
CA TYR A 549 12.88 12.79 14.47
C TYR A 549 11.39 12.78 14.80
N ARG A 550 10.78 13.96 15.03
CA ARG A 550 9.34 14.16 15.22
C ARG A 550 8.58 14.26 13.89
N ARG A 551 9.15 13.76 12.79
CA ARG A 551 8.48 13.70 11.47
C ARG A 551 8.00 15.09 11.01
N PHE A 552 8.80 16.14 11.28
CA PHE A 552 8.47 17.55 11.01
C PHE A 552 7.10 17.98 11.56
N TYR A 553 6.70 17.43 12.69
CA TYR A 553 5.43 17.71 13.40
C TYR A 553 4.17 17.45 12.57
N MET A 554 4.24 16.57 11.57
CA MET A 554 3.09 16.23 10.71
C MET A 554 1.97 15.53 11.47
N ASP A 555 2.30 14.69 12.44
CA ASP A 555 1.29 14.04 13.29
C ASP A 555 0.53 15.07 14.14
N GLU A 556 1.22 16.06 14.69
CA GLU A 556 0.65 17.16 15.46
C GLU A 556 -0.24 18.05 14.58
N ALA A 557 0.18 18.35 13.35
CA ALA A 557 -0.62 19.12 12.40
C ALA A 557 -1.93 18.39 12.06
N TRP A 558 -1.88 17.11 11.76
CA TRP A 558 -3.08 16.30 11.51
C TRP A 558 -3.98 16.16 12.73
N LEU A 559 -3.41 16.01 13.94
CA LEU A 559 -4.18 16.00 15.18
C LEU A 559 -4.87 17.35 15.45
N PHE A 560 -4.21 18.47 15.12
CA PHE A 560 -4.83 19.79 15.18
C PHE A 560 -6.03 19.90 14.24
N VAL A 561 -5.84 19.53 12.95
CA VAL A 561 -6.92 19.53 11.97
C VAL A 561 -8.08 18.64 12.43
N THR A 562 -7.80 17.42 12.86
CA THR A 562 -8.84 16.46 13.28
C THR A 562 -9.59 16.94 14.52
N LYS A 563 -8.87 17.29 15.60
CA LYS A 563 -9.49 17.61 16.91
C LYS A 563 -10.07 19.01 16.94
N LYS A 564 -9.37 20.02 16.38
CA LYS A 564 -9.78 21.43 16.50
C LYS A 564 -10.67 21.87 15.34
N VAL A 565 -10.34 21.46 14.11
CA VAL A 565 -11.14 21.89 12.94
C VAL A 565 -12.32 20.93 12.74
N ILE A 566 -12.08 19.64 12.52
CA ILE A 566 -13.15 18.71 12.17
C ILE A 566 -14.08 18.47 13.38
N PHE A 567 -13.55 18.01 14.52
CA PHE A 567 -14.43 17.66 15.64
C PHE A 567 -15.05 18.89 16.30
N ARG A 568 -14.27 19.91 16.61
CA ARG A 568 -14.79 21.07 17.35
C ARG A 568 -15.63 22.01 16.48
N CYS A 569 -15.19 22.30 15.23
CA CYS A 569 -15.86 23.31 14.40
C CYS A 569 -16.93 22.71 13.46
N ILE A 570 -16.89 21.41 13.18
CA ILE A 570 -17.84 20.76 12.26
C ILE A 570 -18.71 19.73 13.00
N SER A 571 -18.08 18.68 13.57
CA SER A 571 -18.85 17.56 14.15
C SER A 571 -19.66 17.97 15.39
N THR A 572 -19.10 18.78 16.27
CA THR A 572 -19.82 19.22 17.50
C THR A 572 -21.04 20.10 17.17
N PRO A 573 -20.97 21.12 16.30
CA PRO A 573 -22.16 21.87 15.86
C PRO A 573 -23.20 21.01 15.14
N LEU A 574 -22.77 20.10 14.28
CA LEU A 574 -23.70 19.19 13.58
C LEU A 574 -24.40 18.24 14.57
N ALA A 575 -23.67 17.68 15.55
CA ALA A 575 -24.26 16.84 16.58
C ALA A 575 -25.19 17.63 17.52
N TRP A 576 -24.87 18.90 17.75
CA TRP A 576 -25.77 19.79 18.50
C TRP A 576 -27.05 20.05 17.72
N TRP A 577 -26.94 20.36 16.43
CA TRP A 577 -28.09 20.58 15.53
C TRP A 577 -28.99 19.33 15.46
N ASP A 578 -28.38 18.17 15.28
CA ASP A 578 -29.09 16.88 15.22
C ASP A 578 -29.95 16.68 16.48
N ARG A 579 -29.33 16.79 17.66
CA ARG A 579 -30.01 16.56 18.96
C ARG A 579 -31.04 17.64 19.33
N HIS A 580 -30.75 18.91 19.02
CA HIS A 580 -31.56 20.04 19.52
C HIS A 580 -32.57 20.58 18.50
N VAL A 581 -32.38 20.25 17.24
CA VAL A 581 -33.31 20.67 16.19
C VAL A 581 -34.07 19.46 15.62
N ILE A 582 -33.35 18.48 15.08
CA ILE A 582 -33.99 17.34 14.39
C ILE A 582 -34.70 16.45 15.40
N ASP A 583 -34.00 15.93 16.42
CA ASP A 583 -34.60 15.06 17.44
C ASP A 583 -35.72 15.77 18.20
N GLN A 584 -35.52 17.04 18.54
CA GLN A 584 -36.58 17.81 19.27
C GLN A 584 -37.79 18.08 18.38
N PHE A 585 -37.61 18.29 17.08
CA PHE A 585 -38.74 18.41 16.17
C PHE A 585 -39.59 17.13 16.13
N PHE A 586 -38.95 15.97 16.04
CA PHE A 586 -39.69 14.70 16.08
C PHE A 586 -40.31 14.42 17.45
N ASN A 587 -39.62 14.77 18.54
CA ASN A 587 -40.18 14.66 19.88
C ASN A 587 -41.38 15.61 20.08
N PHE A 588 -41.34 16.81 19.51
CA PHE A 588 -42.45 17.76 19.54
C PHE A 588 -43.64 17.25 18.74
N THR A 589 -43.41 16.68 17.55
CA THR A 589 -44.50 16.07 16.73
C THR A 589 -45.12 14.86 17.43
N ALA A 590 -44.29 14.01 18.09
CA ALA A 590 -44.79 12.89 18.90
C ALA A 590 -45.60 13.37 20.10
N TRP A 591 -45.08 14.40 20.81
CA TRP A 591 -45.83 15.03 21.93
C TRP A 591 -47.15 15.63 21.44
N GLY A 592 -47.16 16.34 20.33
CA GLY A 592 -48.38 16.91 19.73
C GLY A 592 -49.42 15.85 19.38
N ALA A 593 -48.97 14.73 18.77
CA ALA A 593 -49.85 13.60 18.50
C ALA A 593 -50.42 12.96 19.78
N HIS A 594 -49.56 12.82 20.83
CA HIS A 594 -49.98 12.29 22.13
C HIS A 594 -50.99 13.22 22.80
N ALA A 595 -50.71 14.52 22.85
CA ALA A 595 -51.62 15.52 23.41
C ALA A 595 -52.98 15.54 22.66
N ALA A 596 -52.95 15.48 21.32
CA ALA A 596 -54.18 15.39 20.54
C ALA A 596 -54.93 14.08 20.79
N ALA A 597 -54.24 12.99 21.02
CA ALA A 597 -54.86 11.69 21.37
C ALA A 597 -55.50 11.74 22.78
N GLU A 598 -54.87 12.38 23.77
CA GLU A 598 -55.42 12.56 25.10
C GLU A 598 -56.70 13.43 25.06
N GLU A 599 -56.68 14.57 24.37
CA GLU A 599 -57.84 15.42 24.17
C GLU A 599 -59.00 14.71 23.46
N THR A 600 -58.70 13.86 22.49
CA THR A 600 -59.72 13.08 21.77
C THR A 600 -60.23 11.89 22.56
N GLN A 601 -59.50 11.41 23.58
CA GLN A 601 -59.95 10.32 24.44
C GLN A 601 -61.20 10.67 25.22
N ASP A 602 -61.31 11.90 25.68
CA ASP A 602 -62.53 12.40 26.40
C ASP A 602 -63.78 12.43 25.51
N MET A 603 -63.61 12.40 24.20
CA MET A 603 -64.73 12.28 23.25
C MET A 603 -65.36 10.87 23.26
N GLN A 604 -64.68 9.88 23.81
CA GLN A 604 -65.15 8.49 23.96
C GLN A 604 -66.01 8.34 25.25
N SER A 605 -67.07 9.06 25.34
CA SER A 605 -67.96 9.06 26.51
C SER A 605 -68.84 7.81 26.69
N GLY A 606 -68.76 6.83 25.80
CA GLY A 606 -69.64 5.66 25.80
C GLY A 606 -71.09 5.92 25.39
N ASN A 607 -71.43 7.17 25.07
CA ASN A 607 -72.79 7.56 24.69
C ASN A 607 -72.98 7.52 23.16
N VAL A 608 -73.81 6.62 22.70
CA VAL A 608 -74.07 6.39 21.26
C VAL A 608 -74.58 7.65 20.56
N GLN A 609 -75.40 8.49 21.23
CA GLN A 609 -75.93 9.70 20.68
C GLN A 609 -74.80 10.73 20.39
N GLN A 610 -73.83 10.80 21.24
CA GLN A 610 -72.68 11.69 21.08
C GLN A 610 -71.78 11.24 19.93
N TYR A 611 -71.59 9.93 19.74
CA TYR A 611 -70.86 9.40 18.59
C TYR A 611 -71.60 9.68 17.27
N ALA A 612 -72.93 9.57 17.25
CA ALA A 612 -73.72 9.91 16.07
C ALA A 612 -73.57 11.40 15.67
N ILE A 613 -73.48 12.33 16.66
CA ILE A 613 -73.26 13.75 16.41
C ILE A 613 -71.85 13.98 15.81
N TRP A 614 -70.80 13.33 16.37
CA TRP A 614 -69.46 13.45 15.84
C TRP A 614 -69.31 12.87 14.44
N PHE A 615 -69.94 11.72 14.18
CA PHE A 615 -70.00 11.13 12.85
C PHE A 615 -70.67 12.06 11.82
N LEU A 616 -71.79 12.65 12.20
CA LEU A 616 -72.50 13.59 11.34
C LEU A 616 -71.68 14.85 11.05
N ALA A 617 -71.06 15.41 12.09
CA ALA A 617 -70.20 16.56 11.97
C ALA A 617 -69.00 16.30 11.05
N GLY A 618 -68.36 15.15 11.18
CA GLY A 618 -67.23 14.70 10.31
C GLY A 618 -67.67 14.49 8.87
N ALA A 619 -68.81 13.88 8.66
CA ALA A 619 -69.36 13.69 7.31
C ALA A 619 -69.71 15.03 6.61
N ILE A 620 -70.27 16.00 7.36
CA ILE A 620 -70.56 17.36 6.84
C ILE A 620 -69.23 18.08 6.52
N ALA A 621 -68.24 18.02 7.41
CA ALA A 621 -66.94 18.65 7.20
C ALA A 621 -66.22 18.08 5.96
N LEU A 622 -66.22 16.76 5.78
CA LEU A 622 -65.67 16.09 4.60
C LEU A 622 -66.43 16.47 3.31
N THR A 623 -67.75 16.57 3.36
CA THR A 623 -68.55 16.99 2.23
C THR A 623 -68.26 18.44 1.80
N ILE A 624 -68.08 19.33 2.78
CA ILE A 624 -67.70 20.72 2.52
C ILE A 624 -66.30 20.77 1.90
N LEU A 625 -65.37 19.98 2.40
CA LEU A 625 -63.97 19.95 1.93
C LEU A 625 -63.83 19.37 0.52
N LEU A 626 -64.73 18.48 0.13
CA LEU A 626 -64.80 17.90 -1.23
C LEU A 626 -65.57 18.80 -2.23
N LEU A 627 -66.35 19.76 -1.74
CA LEU A 627 -67.14 20.71 -2.60
C LEU A 627 -66.36 22.04 -2.82
N ILE A 628 -65.33 22.30 -2.07
CA ILE A 628 -64.34 23.39 -2.26
C ILE A 628 -63.14 22.88 -3.03
#